data_39c7c4e523b7c4d1faf2d8f650636ef3
#
_entry.id   39c7c4e523b7c4d1faf2d8f650636ef3
#
_cell.length_a   1.000
_cell.length_b   1.000
_cell.length_c   1.000
_cell.angle_alpha   90.00
_cell.angle_beta   90.00
_cell.angle_gamma   90.00
#
_symmetry.space_group_name_H-M   'P 1'
#
loop_
_entity.id
_entity.type
_entity.pdbx_description
1 polymer ?
#
loop_
_entity_poly.entity_id
_entity_poly.type
_entity_poly.pdbx_seq_one_letter_code
_entity_poly.pdbx_strand_id
1 'polypeptide(L)'
;MKTLYDDWDTWQRLMSMLEYQFGSNCEIILHDLTKDYNHTIVDIRNGHITDRNIGDCGSNLGLEVLRGTVQEGDRYNYVVYTRDGKILRSSTMFIKNDEGNVIGCLCINLDITETVRFEEFLKRYNSYEIEEDNAQSILPTSKKHAEANTVPSDSSSNPPSDSEVFANNITEVLEFLIAQADKRAGKPVDELSREEKIEFVRYLDQKGAFLVTKSSERICEHLKVSRFTLYNYLDLIRKESNTNTETNKEE
;
A
#
# COMPACT_ATOMS: atom_id res chain seq x y z
N MET A 1 -20.12 14.14 9.16
CA MET A 1 -20.23 13.37 7.91
C MET A 1 -20.45 11.90 8.25
N LYS A 2 -21.53 11.29 7.80
CA LYS A 2 -21.81 9.86 8.02
C LYS A 2 -21.28 9.01 6.86
N THR A 3 -21.38 9.51 5.65
CA THR A 3 -20.94 8.90 4.42
C THR A 3 -20.15 9.90 3.57
N LEU A 4 -19.35 9.44 2.61
CA LEU A 4 -18.66 10.32 1.66
C LEU A 4 -19.62 11.19 0.85
N TYR A 5 -20.84 10.70 0.62
CA TYR A 5 -21.84 11.35 -0.22
C TYR A 5 -22.50 12.56 0.48
N ASP A 6 -22.34 12.69 1.81
CA ASP A 6 -22.85 13.87 2.55
C ASP A 6 -22.15 15.16 2.11
N ASP A 7 -20.87 15.05 1.67
CA ASP A 7 -20.04 16.17 1.22
C ASP A 7 -19.53 15.98 -0.22
N TRP A 8 -20.30 15.28 -1.06
CA TRP A 8 -19.88 14.88 -2.41
C TRP A 8 -19.39 16.04 -3.28
N ASP A 9 -20.10 17.17 -3.26
CA ASP A 9 -19.71 18.36 -4.01
C ASP A 9 -18.32 18.88 -3.57
N THR A 10 -18.05 18.85 -2.28
CA THR A 10 -16.73 19.26 -1.75
C THR A 10 -15.63 18.35 -2.25
N TRP A 11 -15.84 17.02 -2.25
CA TRP A 11 -14.87 16.07 -2.80
C TRP A 11 -14.61 16.29 -4.28
N GLN A 12 -15.67 16.48 -5.09
CA GLN A 12 -15.55 16.73 -6.52
C GLN A 12 -14.74 18.01 -6.80
N ARG A 13 -14.99 19.07 -6.08
CA ARG A 13 -14.27 20.34 -6.21
C ARG A 13 -12.80 20.22 -5.78
N LEU A 14 -12.54 19.50 -4.69
CA LEU A 14 -11.19 19.25 -4.21
C LEU A 14 -10.39 18.43 -5.25
N MET A 15 -10.96 17.34 -5.75
CA MET A 15 -10.31 16.52 -6.79
C MET A 15 -10.03 17.32 -8.05
N SER A 16 -10.98 18.15 -8.49
CA SER A 16 -10.78 19.05 -9.65
C SER A 16 -9.66 20.06 -9.39
N MET A 17 -9.63 20.67 -8.21
CA MET A 17 -8.56 21.59 -7.84
C MET A 17 -7.18 20.91 -7.89
N LEU A 18 -7.06 19.70 -7.34
CA LEU A 18 -5.81 18.94 -7.35
C LEU A 18 -5.41 18.51 -8.77
N GLU A 19 -6.37 18.08 -9.60
CA GLU A 19 -6.14 17.73 -11.00
C GLU A 19 -5.56 18.91 -11.80
N TYR A 20 -6.17 20.09 -11.70
CA TYR A 20 -5.66 21.30 -12.36
C TYR A 20 -4.32 21.76 -11.79
N GLN A 21 -4.10 21.62 -10.49
CA GLN A 21 -2.86 22.05 -9.84
C GLN A 21 -1.66 21.19 -10.25
N PHE A 22 -1.83 19.86 -10.30
CA PHE A 22 -0.72 18.92 -10.53
C PHE A 22 -0.64 18.41 -11.98
N GLY A 23 -1.69 18.64 -12.79
CA GLY A 23 -1.73 18.26 -14.20
C GLY A 23 -1.84 16.75 -14.43
N SER A 24 -1.62 16.35 -15.69
CA SER A 24 -1.87 14.98 -16.17
C SER A 24 -0.94 13.91 -15.60
N ASN A 25 0.18 14.30 -15.01
CA ASN A 25 1.12 13.35 -14.39
C ASN A 25 0.76 13.00 -12.94
N CYS A 26 -0.39 13.46 -12.46
CA CYS A 26 -0.86 13.22 -11.10
C CYS A 26 -2.23 12.55 -11.11
N GLU A 27 -2.28 11.30 -10.69
CA GLU A 27 -3.54 10.59 -10.47
C GLU A 27 -4.11 10.96 -9.10
N ILE A 28 -5.42 11.19 -9.04
CA ILE A 28 -6.14 11.50 -7.82
C ILE A 28 -7.33 10.56 -7.72
N ILE A 29 -7.47 9.86 -6.60
CA ILE A 29 -8.49 8.83 -6.44
C ILE A 29 -9.24 9.04 -5.14
N LEU A 30 -10.56 8.92 -5.22
CA LEU A 30 -11.45 8.85 -4.07
C LEU A 30 -12.02 7.43 -3.95
N HIS A 31 -11.78 6.80 -2.81
CA HIS A 31 -12.31 5.48 -2.48
C HIS A 31 -13.44 5.57 -1.47
N ASP A 32 -14.49 4.81 -1.67
CA ASP A 32 -15.51 4.48 -0.68
C ASP A 32 -15.20 3.09 -0.10
N LEU A 33 -14.65 3.06 1.10
CA LEU A 33 -14.24 1.83 1.80
C LEU A 33 -15.39 1.14 2.55
N THR A 34 -16.60 1.69 2.48
CA THR A 34 -17.83 1.05 3.01
C THR A 34 -18.42 0.04 2.03
N LYS A 35 -17.97 0.06 0.77
CA LYS A 35 -18.40 -0.86 -0.29
C LYS A 35 -17.64 -2.19 -0.25
N ASP A 36 -18.08 -3.12 -1.09
CA ASP A 36 -17.29 -4.31 -1.41
C ASP A 36 -15.90 -3.87 -1.91
N TYR A 37 -14.85 -4.43 -1.34
CA TYR A 37 -13.49 -4.02 -1.63
C TYR A 37 -13.08 -4.20 -3.11
N ASN A 38 -13.82 -5.01 -3.86
CA ASN A 38 -13.67 -5.14 -5.31
C ASN A 38 -13.99 -3.84 -6.08
N HIS A 39 -14.77 -2.91 -5.49
CA HIS A 39 -15.38 -1.77 -6.18
C HIS A 39 -15.32 -0.50 -5.34
N THR A 40 -14.14 -0.16 -4.81
CA THR A 40 -13.99 0.97 -3.89
C THR A 40 -13.78 2.30 -4.58
N ILE A 41 -13.24 2.34 -5.82
CA ILE A 41 -12.99 3.58 -6.54
C ILE A 41 -14.31 4.20 -6.96
N VAL A 42 -14.66 5.37 -6.38
CA VAL A 42 -15.90 6.11 -6.69
C VAL A 42 -15.66 7.31 -7.57
N ASP A 43 -14.43 7.85 -7.58
CA ASP A 43 -13.98 8.86 -8.52
C ASP A 43 -12.47 8.75 -8.73
N ILE A 44 -12.01 9.05 -9.95
CA ILE A 44 -10.61 9.02 -10.34
C ILE A 44 -10.32 10.08 -11.39
N ARG A 45 -9.19 10.79 -11.23
CA ARG A 45 -8.62 11.70 -12.21
C ARG A 45 -7.29 11.14 -12.67
N ASN A 46 -7.01 11.24 -13.98
CA ASN A 46 -5.77 10.75 -14.59
C ASN A 46 -5.46 9.27 -14.30
N GLY A 47 -6.47 8.40 -14.29
CA GLY A 47 -6.37 6.97 -14.03
C GLY A 47 -5.42 6.20 -14.95
N HIS A 48 -5.00 6.80 -16.08
CA HIS A 48 -3.99 6.24 -16.99
C HIS A 48 -2.60 6.07 -16.36
N ILE A 49 -2.35 6.70 -15.20
CA ILE A 49 -1.06 6.57 -14.49
C ILE A 49 -0.90 5.16 -13.93
N THR A 50 -1.95 4.61 -13.32
CA THR A 50 -1.94 3.25 -12.75
C THR A 50 -2.83 2.27 -13.50
N ASP A 51 -3.43 2.71 -14.64
CA ASP A 51 -4.37 1.95 -15.46
C ASP A 51 -5.63 1.50 -14.68
N ARG A 52 -6.10 2.36 -13.74
CA ARG A 52 -7.31 2.11 -12.95
C ARG A 52 -8.48 2.97 -13.39
N ASN A 53 -9.69 2.50 -13.09
CA ASN A 53 -10.95 3.12 -13.46
C ASN A 53 -11.93 3.18 -12.27
N ILE A 54 -12.99 3.97 -12.42
CA ILE A 54 -14.12 3.95 -11.47
C ILE A 54 -14.67 2.52 -11.38
N GLY A 55 -14.85 2.04 -10.18
CA GLY A 55 -15.36 0.69 -9.91
C GLY A 55 -14.26 -0.36 -9.70
N ASP A 56 -12.98 -0.01 -9.85
CA ASP A 56 -11.88 -0.90 -9.50
C ASP A 56 -11.64 -0.97 -7.98
N CYS A 57 -10.80 -1.90 -7.57
CA CYS A 57 -10.51 -2.16 -6.15
C CYS A 57 -9.52 -1.17 -5.53
N GLY A 58 -9.44 -1.19 -4.20
CA GLY A 58 -8.40 -0.51 -3.43
C GLY A 58 -7.07 -1.27 -3.43
N SER A 59 -6.03 -0.63 -2.91
CA SER A 59 -4.72 -1.24 -2.71
C SER A 59 -4.65 -2.11 -1.43
N ASN A 60 -3.57 -2.87 -1.26
CA ASN A 60 -3.33 -3.62 -0.02
C ASN A 60 -3.27 -2.73 1.23
N LEU A 61 -2.86 -1.46 1.12
CA LEU A 61 -2.84 -0.51 2.24
C LEU A 61 -4.24 -0.29 2.82
N GLY A 62 -5.26 -0.12 1.98
CA GLY A 62 -6.64 0.05 2.43
C GLY A 62 -7.16 -1.19 3.19
N LEU A 63 -6.78 -2.40 2.78
CA LEU A 63 -7.13 -3.64 3.49
C LEU A 63 -6.52 -3.68 4.90
N GLU A 64 -5.25 -3.27 5.05
CA GLU A 64 -4.57 -3.23 6.36
C GLU A 64 -5.23 -2.25 7.32
N VAL A 65 -5.64 -1.08 6.82
CA VAL A 65 -6.35 -0.06 7.61
C VAL A 65 -7.74 -0.54 8.02
N LEU A 66 -8.51 -1.13 7.09
CA LEU A 66 -9.83 -1.70 7.40
C LEU A 66 -9.73 -2.88 8.38
N ARG A 67 -8.65 -3.64 8.33
CA ARG A 67 -8.39 -4.73 9.30
C ARG A 67 -8.05 -4.18 10.69
N GLY A 68 -7.65 -2.90 10.78
CA GLY A 68 -7.26 -2.25 12.04
C GLY A 68 -5.85 -2.64 12.52
N THR A 69 -5.02 -3.20 11.64
CA THR A 69 -3.62 -3.56 11.94
C THR A 69 -2.67 -2.37 11.85
N VAL A 70 -3.09 -1.31 11.17
CA VAL A 70 -2.39 -0.01 11.09
C VAL A 70 -3.22 1.01 11.86
N GLN A 71 -2.67 1.56 12.96
CA GLN A 71 -3.37 2.52 13.82
C GLN A 71 -3.48 3.92 13.19
N GLU A 72 -2.44 4.36 12.48
CA GLU A 72 -2.42 5.60 11.71
C GLU A 72 -2.47 5.24 10.23
N GLY A 73 -3.64 5.41 9.60
CA GLY A 73 -3.84 5.06 8.21
C GLY A 73 -3.17 6.02 7.24
N ASP A 74 -3.05 7.31 7.59
CA ASP A 74 -2.53 8.34 6.72
C ASP A 74 -1.04 8.13 6.44
N ARG A 75 -0.68 8.19 5.16
CA ARG A 75 0.71 8.07 4.70
C ARG A 75 1.00 9.16 3.69
N TYR A 76 2.15 9.82 3.83
CA TYR A 76 2.51 10.94 2.98
C TYR A 76 3.91 10.76 2.37
N ASN A 77 4.06 11.17 1.09
CA ASN A 77 5.34 11.21 0.39
C ASN A 77 6.11 9.88 0.38
N TYR A 78 5.42 8.76 0.22
CA TYR A 78 6.06 7.45 0.07
C TYR A 78 6.18 7.08 -1.41
N VAL A 79 7.12 6.20 -1.72
CA VAL A 79 7.40 5.77 -3.09
C VAL A 79 6.70 4.44 -3.36
N VAL A 80 6.06 4.35 -4.52
CA VAL A 80 5.43 3.14 -5.06
C VAL A 80 5.98 2.88 -6.46
N TYR A 81 6.26 1.62 -6.75
CA TYR A 81 6.66 1.16 -8.07
C TYR A 81 5.49 0.45 -8.74
N THR A 82 5.11 0.87 -9.94
CA THR A 82 4.08 0.18 -10.72
C THR A 82 4.68 -1.00 -11.48
N ARG A 83 3.82 -1.91 -11.95
CA ARG A 83 4.25 -3.08 -12.73
C ARG A 83 4.92 -2.71 -14.07
N ASP A 84 4.50 -1.61 -14.67
CA ASP A 84 5.05 -1.07 -15.92
C ASP A 84 6.31 -0.22 -15.70
N GLY A 85 6.82 -0.17 -14.47
CA GLY A 85 8.09 0.46 -14.13
C GLY A 85 8.04 1.97 -13.88
N LYS A 86 6.85 2.55 -13.67
CA LYS A 86 6.73 3.92 -13.20
C LYS A 86 7.12 4.03 -11.73
N ILE A 87 7.64 5.18 -11.36
CA ILE A 87 7.97 5.55 -9.98
C ILE A 87 6.98 6.62 -9.55
N LEU A 88 6.15 6.30 -8.57
CA LEU A 88 5.13 7.22 -8.07
C LEU A 88 5.50 7.72 -6.68
N ARG A 89 5.36 9.03 -6.46
CA ARG A 89 5.33 9.61 -5.13
C ARG A 89 3.87 9.69 -4.68
N SER A 90 3.51 8.89 -3.70
CA SER A 90 2.15 8.70 -3.26
C SER A 90 1.86 9.32 -1.90
N SER A 91 0.63 9.73 -1.70
CA SER A 91 0.09 10.15 -0.41
C SER A 91 -1.36 9.68 -0.30
N THR A 92 -1.72 9.17 0.87
CA THR A 92 -3.06 8.67 1.17
C THR A 92 -3.54 9.25 2.49
N MET A 93 -4.71 9.85 2.48
CA MET A 93 -5.42 10.34 3.66
C MET A 93 -6.71 9.53 3.84
N PHE A 94 -6.91 8.95 5.02
CA PHE A 94 -8.12 8.21 5.35
C PHE A 94 -9.22 9.13 5.89
N ILE A 95 -10.43 8.96 5.36
CA ILE A 95 -11.60 9.75 5.69
C ILE A 95 -12.40 9.00 6.74
N LYS A 96 -12.68 9.66 7.86
CA LYS A 96 -13.43 9.10 8.99
C LYS A 96 -14.81 9.76 9.12
N ASN A 97 -15.78 8.96 9.53
CA ASN A 97 -17.10 9.49 9.89
C ASN A 97 -17.11 10.14 11.28
N ASP A 98 -18.25 10.66 11.70
CA ASP A 98 -18.43 11.32 13.00
C ASP A 98 -18.19 10.38 14.20
N GLU A 99 -18.24 9.08 13.98
CA GLU A 99 -17.97 8.04 14.98
C GLU A 99 -16.49 7.63 15.03
N GLY A 100 -15.64 8.18 14.12
CA GLY A 100 -14.23 7.84 14.00
C GLY A 100 -13.92 6.60 13.13
N ASN A 101 -14.95 5.98 12.52
CA ASN A 101 -14.77 4.84 11.63
C ASN A 101 -14.26 5.30 10.26
N VAL A 102 -13.30 4.58 9.69
CA VAL A 102 -12.84 4.83 8.32
C VAL A 102 -13.94 4.48 7.33
N ILE A 103 -14.32 5.45 6.49
CA ILE A 103 -15.34 5.30 5.46
C ILE A 103 -14.81 5.47 4.04
N GLY A 104 -13.60 5.98 3.87
CA GLY A 104 -12.99 6.19 2.57
C GLY A 104 -11.55 6.62 2.66
N CYS A 105 -10.94 6.89 1.51
CA CYS A 105 -9.65 7.56 1.45
C CYS A 105 -9.50 8.38 0.17
N LEU A 106 -8.71 9.44 0.26
CA LEU A 106 -8.23 10.25 -0.86
C LEU A 106 -6.75 9.92 -1.09
N CYS A 107 -6.41 9.51 -2.31
CA CYS A 107 -5.05 9.16 -2.71
C CYS A 107 -4.58 10.11 -3.80
N ILE A 108 -3.28 10.49 -3.74
CA ILE A 108 -2.58 11.29 -4.74
C ILE A 108 -1.35 10.51 -5.15
N ASN A 109 -1.20 10.23 -6.44
CA ASN A 109 -0.09 9.48 -7.02
C ASN A 109 0.58 10.31 -8.12
N LEU A 110 1.69 10.96 -7.79
CA LEU A 110 2.45 11.77 -8.74
C LEU A 110 3.51 10.91 -9.42
N ASP A 111 3.44 10.80 -10.76
CA ASP A 111 4.47 10.13 -11.54
C ASP A 111 5.74 10.99 -11.56
N ILE A 112 6.79 10.50 -10.92
CA ILE A 112 8.11 11.13 -10.83
C ILE A 112 9.17 10.39 -11.65
N THR A 113 8.77 9.45 -12.50
CA THR A 113 9.68 8.58 -13.26
C THR A 113 10.70 9.38 -14.06
N GLU A 114 10.25 10.35 -14.85
CA GLU A 114 11.13 11.17 -15.66
C GLU A 114 12.02 12.09 -14.81
N THR A 115 11.51 12.60 -13.69
CA THR A 115 12.28 13.43 -12.76
C THR A 115 13.43 12.65 -12.13
N VAL A 116 13.16 11.40 -11.71
CA VAL A 116 14.20 10.50 -11.15
C VAL A 116 15.24 10.14 -12.22
N ARG A 117 14.80 9.81 -13.44
CA ARG A 117 15.71 9.56 -14.58
C ARG A 117 16.59 10.76 -14.90
N PHE A 118 16.01 11.96 -14.85
CA PHE A 118 16.77 13.19 -15.07
C PHE A 118 17.78 13.46 -13.95
N GLU A 119 17.41 13.19 -12.69
CA GLU A 119 18.34 13.28 -11.56
C GLU A 119 19.53 12.31 -11.74
N GLU A 120 19.28 11.07 -12.12
CA GLU A 120 20.33 10.09 -12.41
C GLU A 120 21.22 10.49 -13.59
N PHE A 121 20.61 11.07 -14.63
CA PHE A 121 21.36 11.63 -15.75
C PHE A 121 22.28 12.75 -15.28
N LEU A 122 21.79 13.69 -14.49
CA LEU A 122 22.59 14.79 -13.95
C LEU A 122 23.72 14.28 -13.05
N LYS A 123 23.46 13.31 -12.19
CA LYS A 123 24.50 12.68 -11.34
C LYS A 123 25.64 12.08 -12.19
N ARG A 124 25.28 11.38 -13.27
CA ARG A 124 26.27 10.81 -14.20
C ARG A 124 27.00 11.85 -15.02
N TYR A 125 26.27 12.87 -15.51
CA TYR A 125 26.82 13.94 -16.33
C TYR A 125 27.78 14.84 -15.52
N ASN A 126 27.44 15.09 -14.25
CA ASN A 126 28.23 15.92 -13.36
C ASN A 126 29.26 15.09 -12.52
N SER A 127 29.46 13.81 -12.85
CA SER A 127 30.45 13.01 -12.13
C SER A 127 31.85 13.60 -12.31
N TYR A 128 32.45 14.04 -11.20
CA TYR A 128 33.79 14.62 -11.12
C TYR A 128 34.47 14.16 -9.82
N GLU A 129 35.79 14.03 -9.86
CA GLU A 129 36.59 13.81 -8.66
C GLU A 129 36.86 15.18 -8.02
N ILE A 130 36.46 15.33 -6.76
CA ILE A 130 36.79 16.54 -5.98
C ILE A 130 38.08 16.24 -5.24
N GLU A 131 39.17 16.98 -5.57
CA GLU A 131 40.35 17.01 -4.72
C GLU A 131 39.98 17.63 -3.36
N GLU A 132 40.32 16.97 -2.26
CA GLU A 132 39.86 17.31 -0.89
C GLU A 132 40.10 18.80 -0.50
N ASP A 133 41.08 19.44 -1.10
CA ASP A 133 41.41 20.85 -0.83
C ASP A 133 40.41 21.89 -1.40
N ASN A 134 39.51 21.47 -2.32
CA ASN A 134 38.56 22.37 -3.00
C ASN A 134 37.09 22.14 -2.64
N ALA A 135 36.78 21.24 -1.70
CA ALA A 135 35.41 20.81 -1.38
C ALA A 135 34.50 21.94 -0.80
N GLN A 136 35.03 23.07 -0.40
CA GLN A 136 34.26 24.12 0.30
C GLN A 136 33.56 25.13 -0.61
N SER A 137 33.82 25.15 -1.92
CA SER A 137 33.41 26.32 -2.76
C SER A 137 32.29 26.05 -3.78
N ILE A 138 31.80 24.81 -3.97
CA ILE A 138 30.95 24.51 -5.11
C ILE A 138 29.47 24.21 -4.79
N LEU A 139 29.11 23.89 -3.56
CA LEU A 139 27.71 23.60 -3.19
C LEU A 139 27.23 24.39 -1.97
N PRO A 140 26.11 25.11 -2.07
CA PRO A 140 25.45 25.64 -0.88
C PRO A 140 25.00 24.45 -0.03
N THR A 141 25.54 24.34 1.18
CA THR A 141 25.23 23.29 2.16
C THR A 141 23.79 23.40 2.64
N SER A 142 22.87 22.73 1.98
CA SER A 142 21.59 22.38 2.60
C SER A 142 21.74 21.05 3.35
N LYS A 143 22.53 21.10 4.44
CA LYS A 143 22.49 20.03 5.44
C LYS A 143 21.19 20.18 6.22
N LYS A 144 20.12 19.47 5.81
CA LYS A 144 19.00 19.13 6.72
C LYS A 144 17.90 18.23 6.16
N HIS A 145 17.98 17.70 4.93
CA HIS A 145 16.94 16.79 4.43
C HIS A 145 17.49 15.53 3.73
N ALA A 146 18.68 15.06 4.09
CA ALA A 146 19.37 13.97 3.38
C ALA A 146 19.21 12.57 4.03
N GLU A 147 18.30 12.38 5.00
CA GLU A 147 18.16 11.07 5.66
C GLU A 147 16.91 10.26 5.31
N ALA A 148 16.10 10.68 4.35
CA ALA A 148 14.82 10.01 4.11
C ALA A 148 14.62 9.36 2.73
N ASN A 149 15.48 9.52 1.72
CA ASN A 149 15.18 8.96 0.39
C ASN A 149 16.44 8.50 -0.36
N THR A 150 17.04 7.39 0.05
CA THR A 150 17.89 6.62 -0.86
C THR A 150 16.97 5.69 -1.65
N VAL A 151 16.69 6.04 -2.91
CA VAL A 151 16.11 5.10 -3.87
C VAL A 151 17.12 3.97 -4.06
N PRO A 152 16.76 2.69 -3.83
CA PRO A 152 17.68 1.58 -4.08
C PRO A 152 18.04 1.53 -5.56
N SER A 153 19.32 1.61 -5.88
CA SER A 153 19.84 1.54 -7.25
C SER A 153 19.96 0.11 -7.80
N ASP A 154 19.19 -0.84 -7.27
CA ASP A 154 19.16 -2.20 -7.78
C ASP A 154 17.90 -2.42 -8.62
N SER A 155 18.14 -2.61 -9.93
CA SER A 155 17.16 -3.01 -10.94
C SER A 155 16.70 -4.47 -10.81
N SER A 156 16.53 -4.97 -9.58
CA SER A 156 15.88 -6.26 -9.34
C SER A 156 14.37 -6.02 -9.23
N SER A 157 13.62 -6.58 -10.14
CA SER A 157 12.20 -6.42 -10.42
C SER A 157 11.23 -6.92 -9.32
N ASN A 158 11.61 -6.83 -8.04
CA ASN A 158 10.73 -7.18 -6.93
C ASN A 158 10.58 -5.98 -5.99
N PRO A 159 9.34 -5.47 -5.80
CA PRO A 159 9.08 -4.42 -4.83
C PRO A 159 9.46 -4.89 -3.40
N PRO A 160 9.88 -3.97 -2.51
CA PRO A 160 10.12 -4.27 -1.09
C PRO A 160 8.93 -4.96 -0.44
N SER A 161 9.16 -5.76 0.60
CA SER A 161 8.14 -6.58 1.28
C SER A 161 6.93 -5.82 1.84
N ASP A 162 7.04 -4.50 2.01
CA ASP A 162 5.97 -3.62 2.53
C ASP A 162 5.50 -2.59 1.48
N SER A 163 5.72 -2.85 0.19
CA SER A 163 5.29 -1.93 -0.86
C SER A 163 3.77 -2.00 -1.07
N GLU A 164 3.17 -0.83 -1.34
CA GLU A 164 1.80 -0.76 -1.81
C GLU A 164 1.70 -1.28 -3.24
N VAL A 165 0.65 -2.04 -3.52
CA VAL A 165 0.37 -2.58 -4.86
C VAL A 165 -0.94 -2.03 -5.38
N PHE A 166 -0.88 -1.41 -6.53
CA PHE A 166 -2.04 -1.01 -7.32
C PHE A 166 -2.46 -2.16 -8.24
N ALA A 167 -3.72 -2.53 -8.16
CA ALA A 167 -4.29 -3.59 -8.97
C ALA A 167 -5.67 -3.15 -9.49
N ASN A 168 -6.08 -3.72 -10.61
CA ASN A 168 -7.38 -3.41 -11.21
C ASN A 168 -8.48 -4.33 -10.64
N ASN A 169 -8.06 -5.45 -10.03
CA ASN A 169 -8.99 -6.37 -9.38
C ASN A 169 -8.40 -6.92 -8.08
N ILE A 170 -9.29 -7.28 -7.17
CA ILE A 170 -8.93 -7.75 -5.83
C ILE A 170 -8.20 -9.09 -5.83
N THR A 171 -8.37 -9.91 -6.87
CA THR A 171 -7.64 -11.19 -6.98
C THR A 171 -6.14 -10.94 -7.09
N GLU A 172 -5.73 -9.91 -7.81
CA GLU A 172 -4.32 -9.54 -7.93
C GLU A 172 -3.74 -9.06 -6.59
N VAL A 173 -4.51 -8.31 -5.80
CA VAL A 173 -4.10 -7.92 -4.44
C VAL A 173 -3.94 -9.16 -3.57
N LEU A 174 -4.88 -10.11 -3.63
CA LEU A 174 -4.83 -11.35 -2.87
C LEU A 174 -3.63 -12.22 -3.28
N GLU A 175 -3.36 -12.38 -4.58
CA GLU A 175 -2.19 -13.13 -5.07
C GLU A 175 -0.88 -12.47 -4.64
N PHE A 176 -0.82 -11.15 -4.64
CA PHE A 176 0.33 -10.43 -4.11
C PHE A 176 0.55 -10.72 -2.62
N LEU A 177 -0.51 -10.68 -1.78
CA LEU A 177 -0.40 -10.99 -0.36
C LEU A 177 0.03 -12.44 -0.10
N ILE A 178 -0.48 -13.39 -0.90
CA ILE A 178 -0.06 -14.79 -0.84
C ILE A 178 1.42 -14.93 -1.21
N ALA A 179 1.87 -14.29 -2.30
CA ALA A 179 3.28 -14.33 -2.72
C ALA A 179 4.23 -13.70 -1.66
N GLN A 180 3.78 -12.65 -0.96
CA GLN A 180 4.53 -12.08 0.16
C GLN A 180 4.61 -13.06 1.34
N ALA A 181 3.53 -13.78 1.63
CA ALA A 181 3.53 -14.81 2.67
C ALA A 181 4.45 -15.98 2.32
N ASP A 182 4.48 -16.43 1.05
CA ASP A 182 5.41 -17.45 0.55
C ASP A 182 6.88 -17.02 0.72
N LYS A 183 7.19 -15.78 0.31
CA LYS A 183 8.54 -15.22 0.47
C LYS A 183 8.97 -15.16 1.94
N ARG A 184 8.04 -14.83 2.83
CA ARG A 184 8.28 -14.79 4.28
C ARG A 184 8.49 -16.20 4.87
N ALA A 185 7.73 -17.20 4.40
CA ALA A 185 7.87 -18.58 4.80
C ALA A 185 9.22 -19.19 4.37
N GLY A 186 9.79 -18.73 3.25
CA GLY A 186 11.13 -19.09 2.78
C GLY A 186 11.28 -20.52 2.27
N LYS A 187 10.19 -21.29 2.17
CA LYS A 187 10.16 -22.68 1.69
C LYS A 187 8.80 -23.03 1.04
N PRO A 188 8.77 -24.07 0.21
CA PRO A 188 7.54 -24.52 -0.44
C PRO A 188 6.42 -24.85 0.55
N VAL A 189 5.17 -24.57 0.18
CA VAL A 189 3.97 -24.79 1.01
C VAL A 189 3.83 -26.26 1.48
N ASP A 190 4.27 -27.20 0.66
CA ASP A 190 4.22 -28.64 0.99
C ASP A 190 5.17 -29.04 2.13
N GLU A 191 6.20 -28.23 2.38
CA GLU A 191 7.20 -28.43 3.43
C GLU A 191 6.88 -27.65 4.73
N LEU A 192 5.80 -26.85 4.71
CA LEU A 192 5.39 -26.07 5.88
C LEU A 192 4.78 -26.98 6.95
N SER A 193 5.30 -26.89 8.17
CA SER A 193 4.70 -27.48 9.35
C SER A 193 3.34 -26.86 9.65
N ARG A 194 2.59 -27.48 10.58
CA ARG A 194 1.31 -26.92 11.02
C ARG A 194 1.47 -25.52 11.62
N GLU A 195 2.49 -25.31 12.42
CA GLU A 195 2.80 -24.04 13.09
C GLU A 195 3.15 -22.97 12.06
N GLU A 196 3.93 -23.30 11.05
CA GLU A 196 4.29 -22.38 9.97
C GLU A 196 3.10 -22.03 9.08
N LYS A 197 2.16 -22.98 8.85
CA LYS A 197 0.89 -22.67 8.18
C LYS A 197 0.01 -21.73 9.02
N ILE A 198 0.03 -21.82 10.35
CA ILE A 198 -0.65 -20.88 11.22
C ILE A 198 -0.02 -19.48 11.10
N GLU A 199 1.31 -19.37 11.09
CA GLU A 199 2.00 -18.09 10.89
C GLU A 199 1.73 -17.48 9.49
N PHE A 200 1.65 -18.30 8.48
CA PHE A 200 1.25 -17.89 7.12
C PHE A 200 -0.17 -17.28 7.15
N VAL A 201 -1.12 -17.94 7.77
CA VAL A 201 -2.51 -17.47 7.92
C VAL A 201 -2.56 -16.20 8.78
N ARG A 202 -1.75 -16.13 9.85
CA ARG A 202 -1.63 -14.94 10.71
C ARG A 202 -1.19 -13.72 9.90
N TYR A 203 -0.15 -13.87 9.10
CA TYR A 203 0.32 -12.79 8.23
C TYR A 203 -0.79 -12.30 7.29
N LEU A 204 -1.50 -13.22 6.61
CA LEU A 204 -2.60 -12.87 5.73
C LEU A 204 -3.77 -12.21 6.46
N ASP A 205 -4.10 -12.64 7.68
CA ASP A 205 -5.15 -12.01 8.50
C ASP A 205 -4.75 -10.58 8.91
N GLN A 206 -3.50 -10.36 9.32
CA GLN A 206 -2.97 -9.04 9.63
C GLN A 206 -2.99 -8.10 8.42
N LYS A 207 -2.75 -8.61 7.23
CA LYS A 207 -2.80 -7.84 5.97
C LYS A 207 -4.22 -7.67 5.42
N GLY A 208 -5.25 -8.13 6.14
CA GLY A 208 -6.65 -7.95 5.76
C GLY A 208 -7.13 -8.85 4.62
N ALA A 209 -6.36 -9.88 4.25
CA ALA A 209 -6.71 -10.79 3.14
C ALA A 209 -8.11 -11.43 3.30
N PHE A 210 -8.54 -11.67 4.53
CA PHE A 210 -9.85 -12.27 4.80
C PHE A 210 -11.04 -11.29 4.72
N LEU A 211 -10.80 -10.00 4.49
CA LEU A 211 -11.83 -9.04 4.13
C LEU A 211 -12.24 -9.17 2.65
N VAL A 212 -11.40 -9.84 1.86
CA VAL A 212 -11.64 -10.06 0.43
C VAL A 212 -12.59 -11.22 0.23
N THR A 213 -13.64 -11.01 -0.58
CA THR A 213 -14.62 -12.03 -0.92
C THR A 213 -13.94 -13.24 -1.59
N LYS A 214 -14.27 -14.45 -1.14
CA LYS A 214 -13.71 -15.74 -1.61
C LYS A 214 -12.21 -15.96 -1.33
N SER A 215 -11.56 -15.10 -0.57
CA SER A 215 -10.14 -15.26 -0.21
C SER A 215 -9.88 -16.60 0.50
N SER A 216 -10.79 -17.03 1.37
CA SER A 216 -10.66 -18.30 2.11
C SER A 216 -10.55 -19.50 1.17
N GLU A 217 -11.27 -19.51 0.05
CA GLU A 217 -11.19 -20.59 -0.95
C GLU A 217 -9.79 -20.62 -1.58
N ARG A 218 -9.33 -19.47 -2.03
CA ARG A 218 -8.03 -19.34 -2.68
C ARG A 218 -6.86 -19.66 -1.74
N ILE A 219 -6.95 -19.25 -0.47
CA ILE A 219 -5.94 -19.56 0.55
C ILE A 219 -5.94 -21.06 0.90
N CYS A 220 -7.13 -21.69 1.00
CA CYS A 220 -7.24 -23.13 1.19
C CYS A 220 -6.57 -23.93 0.06
N GLU A 221 -6.82 -23.55 -1.19
CA GLU A 221 -6.19 -24.17 -2.37
C GLU A 221 -4.65 -24.03 -2.30
N HIS A 222 -4.16 -22.83 -2.01
CA HIS A 222 -2.73 -22.56 -1.93
C HIS A 222 -2.05 -23.37 -0.82
N LEU A 223 -2.58 -23.33 0.41
CA LEU A 223 -2.02 -24.04 1.57
C LEU A 223 -2.32 -25.55 1.58
N LYS A 224 -3.14 -26.04 0.63
CA LYS A 224 -3.62 -27.43 0.56
C LYS A 224 -4.25 -27.87 1.88
N VAL A 225 -5.12 -27.04 2.43
CA VAL A 225 -5.86 -27.30 3.67
C VAL A 225 -7.37 -27.23 3.43
N SER A 226 -8.14 -27.92 4.29
CA SER A 226 -9.60 -27.79 4.27
C SER A 226 -10.06 -26.44 4.81
N ARG A 227 -11.26 -25.97 4.43
CA ARG A 227 -11.89 -24.78 5.03
C ARG A 227 -11.99 -24.90 6.55
N PHE A 228 -12.34 -26.08 7.06
CA PHE A 228 -12.40 -26.34 8.50
C PHE A 228 -11.05 -26.11 9.18
N THR A 229 -9.96 -26.59 8.57
CA THR A 229 -8.59 -26.38 9.09
C THR A 229 -8.22 -24.92 9.08
N LEU A 230 -8.52 -24.18 8.00
CA LEU A 230 -8.24 -22.76 7.89
C LEU A 230 -8.97 -21.95 8.97
N TYR A 231 -10.27 -22.20 9.19
CA TYR A 231 -11.02 -21.50 10.23
C TYR A 231 -10.53 -21.83 11.64
N ASN A 232 -10.09 -23.08 11.90
CA ASN A 232 -9.44 -23.42 13.17
C ASN A 232 -8.14 -22.63 13.39
N TYR A 233 -7.36 -22.41 12.32
CA TYR A 233 -6.16 -21.56 12.43
C TYR A 233 -6.52 -20.10 12.75
N LEU A 234 -7.52 -19.55 12.09
CA LEU A 234 -8.00 -18.19 12.36
C LEU A 234 -8.53 -18.05 13.79
N ASP A 235 -9.26 -19.02 14.31
CA ASP A 235 -9.78 -19.02 15.68
C ASP A 235 -8.64 -19.03 16.71
N LEU A 236 -7.58 -19.81 16.47
CA LEU A 236 -6.39 -19.82 17.31
C LEU A 236 -5.71 -18.45 17.32
N ILE A 237 -5.47 -17.87 16.15
CA ILE A 237 -4.82 -16.58 15.98
C ILE A 237 -5.60 -15.47 16.70
N ARG A 238 -6.93 -15.45 16.56
CA ARG A 238 -7.80 -14.42 17.16
C ARG A 238 -7.90 -14.54 18.68
N LYS A 239 -7.87 -15.76 19.21
CA LYS A 239 -7.83 -15.99 20.68
C LYS A 239 -6.53 -15.48 21.30
N GLU A 240 -5.39 -15.75 20.65
CA GLU A 240 -4.08 -15.27 21.12
C GLU A 240 -4.00 -13.73 21.08
N SER A 241 -4.57 -13.09 20.05
CA SER A 241 -4.60 -11.63 19.95
C SER A 241 -5.45 -10.98 21.06
N ASN A 242 -6.57 -11.58 21.45
CA ASN A 242 -7.44 -11.07 22.52
C ASN A 242 -6.78 -11.21 23.89
N THR A 243 -6.05 -12.30 24.16
CA THR A 243 -5.36 -12.51 25.43
C THR A 243 -4.23 -11.50 25.64
N ASN A 244 -3.50 -11.13 24.60
CA ASN A 244 -2.43 -10.13 24.67
C ASN A 244 -2.96 -8.69 24.87
N THR A 245 -4.21 -8.41 24.50
CA THR A 245 -4.83 -7.09 24.66
C THR A 245 -5.36 -6.87 26.09
N GLU A 246 -5.73 -7.92 26.79
CA GLU A 246 -6.18 -7.85 28.20
C GLU A 246 -5.01 -7.67 29.17
N THR A 247 -3.86 -8.29 28.92
CA THR A 247 -2.66 -8.16 29.77
C THR A 247 -2.02 -6.75 29.71
N ASN A 248 -2.16 -6.02 28.59
CA ASN A 248 -1.62 -4.66 28.45
C ASN A 248 -2.57 -3.54 28.98
N LYS A 249 -3.72 -3.89 29.54
CA LYS A 249 -4.64 -2.91 30.18
C LYS A 249 -4.55 -2.93 31.72
N GLU A 250 -3.77 -3.84 32.29
CA GLU A 250 -3.58 -3.98 33.75
C GLU A 250 -2.20 -3.47 34.24
N GLU A 251 -1.34 -2.92 33.34
CA GLU A 251 -0.15 -2.15 33.68
C GLU A 251 -0.37 -0.64 33.39
#